data_87d980f18b60a534f07e5aad97c944ee
#
_entry.id   87d980f18b60a534f07e5aad97c944ee
#
_cell.length_a   1.000
_cell.length_b   1.000
_cell.length_c   1.000
_cell.angle_alpha   90.00
_cell.angle_beta   90.00
_cell.angle_gamma   90.00
#
_symmetry.space_group_name_H-M   'P 1'
#
loop_
_entity.id
_entity.type
_entity.pdbx_description
1 polymer ?
#
loop_
_entity_poly.entity_id
_entity_poly.type
_entity_poly.pdbx_seq_one_letter_code
_entity_poly.pdbx_strand_id
1 'polypeptide(L)'
;LNKPQKSMPCLKAIHQKNIYCVVHTDEFIYVAGPVCFPASVYLTHNYDSLSLEENVEKYIPQVDLTTYLNDMIFLHHMLTGTESSPEMIIQDNCVDQDSEEKVQQNFNNLLFDNQENSVHHNPYDQEVREFSSIENGDLIQLEKSMQEDYDGSIGTLARDPVRNLKNLGIVLITLASRYAIRGGLSPEISFSLSDTYIQQIEDCNDIAQIKPLAQKAEFHYAEM
;
A
#
# COMPACT_ATOMS: atom_id res chain seq x y z
N LEU A 1 -20.38 38.52 5.25
CA LEU A 1 -20.54 37.91 3.91
C LEU A 1 -19.22 37.26 3.56
N ASN A 2 -19.06 35.98 3.93
CA ASN A 2 -17.93 35.15 3.49
C ASN A 2 -18.05 34.99 1.97
N LYS A 3 -17.13 35.58 1.21
CA LYS A 3 -16.95 35.22 -0.19
C LYS A 3 -16.62 33.72 -0.24
N PRO A 4 -17.25 32.93 -1.10
CA PRO A 4 -16.85 31.55 -1.28
C PRO A 4 -15.37 31.52 -1.64
N GLN A 5 -14.59 30.75 -0.91
CA GLN A 5 -13.17 30.55 -1.19
C GLN A 5 -13.13 29.89 -2.59
N LYS A 6 -12.52 30.58 -3.57
CA LYS A 6 -12.41 30.05 -4.94
C LYS A 6 -11.70 28.70 -4.84
N SER A 7 -12.40 27.63 -5.20
CA SER A 7 -11.90 26.26 -5.05
C SER A 7 -10.72 26.01 -5.98
N MET A 8 -9.72 25.29 -5.49
CA MET A 8 -8.60 24.81 -6.31
C MET A 8 -9.11 23.99 -7.50
N PRO A 9 -8.33 23.86 -8.60
CA PRO A 9 -8.64 22.96 -9.69
C PRO A 9 -8.81 21.55 -9.17
N CYS A 10 -9.91 20.90 -9.53
CA CYS A 10 -10.19 19.52 -9.10
C CYS A 10 -9.88 18.55 -10.24
N LEU A 11 -9.03 17.57 -9.97
CA LEU A 11 -8.73 16.48 -10.90
C LEU A 11 -9.71 15.33 -10.71
N LYS A 12 -10.32 14.85 -11.80
CA LYS A 12 -11.25 13.73 -11.81
C LYS A 12 -10.76 12.66 -12.76
N ALA A 13 -10.64 11.42 -12.27
CA ALA A 13 -10.35 10.27 -13.11
C ALA A 13 -11.64 9.56 -13.50
N ILE A 14 -11.73 9.16 -14.76
CA ILE A 14 -12.76 8.25 -15.27
C ILE A 14 -12.01 7.05 -15.87
N HIS A 15 -12.38 5.84 -15.46
CA HIS A 15 -11.71 4.59 -15.85
C HIS A 15 -10.19 4.56 -15.56
N GLN A 16 -9.77 5.13 -14.41
CA GLN A 16 -8.40 5.11 -13.90
C GLN A 16 -7.34 5.79 -14.81
N LYS A 17 -7.64 6.05 -16.08
CA LYS A 17 -6.68 6.57 -17.08
C LYS A 17 -7.05 7.92 -17.64
N ASN A 18 -8.33 8.23 -17.72
CA ASN A 18 -8.83 9.44 -18.36
C ASN A 18 -9.03 10.55 -17.34
N ILE A 19 -8.14 11.52 -17.35
CA ILE A 19 -8.09 12.59 -16.36
C ILE A 19 -8.73 13.85 -16.93
N TYR A 20 -9.60 14.45 -16.14
CA TYR A 20 -10.24 15.73 -16.40
C TYR A 20 -9.86 16.71 -15.29
N CYS A 21 -9.65 17.97 -15.66
CA CYS A 21 -9.57 19.08 -14.71
C CYS A 21 -10.92 19.80 -14.67
N VAL A 22 -11.40 20.09 -13.49
CA VAL A 22 -12.63 20.85 -13.25
C VAL A 22 -12.29 22.12 -12.49
N VAL A 23 -12.61 23.27 -13.06
CA VAL A 23 -12.44 24.58 -12.43
C VAL A 23 -13.82 25.20 -12.21
N HIS A 24 -14.11 25.51 -10.96
CA HIS A 24 -15.36 26.18 -10.57
C HIS A 24 -15.14 27.70 -10.51
N THR A 25 -16.02 28.44 -11.14
CA THR A 25 -16.15 29.88 -10.99
C THR A 25 -17.52 30.23 -10.40
N ASP A 26 -17.77 31.48 -10.12
CA ASP A 26 -19.05 31.93 -9.57
C ASP A 26 -20.25 31.67 -10.53
N GLU A 27 -19.99 31.62 -11.86
CA GLU A 27 -21.01 31.49 -12.89
C GLU A 27 -20.97 30.18 -13.66
N PHE A 28 -19.78 29.58 -13.80
CA PHE A 28 -19.58 28.43 -14.69
C PHE A 28 -18.69 27.35 -14.07
N ILE A 29 -18.84 26.16 -14.59
CA ILE A 29 -17.95 25.02 -14.36
C ILE A 29 -17.21 24.76 -15.68
N TYR A 30 -15.89 24.86 -15.65
CA TYR A 30 -15.04 24.57 -16.80
C TYR A 30 -14.45 23.17 -16.64
N VAL A 31 -14.50 22.39 -17.71
CA VAL A 31 -13.94 21.03 -17.74
C VAL A 31 -12.93 20.95 -18.87
N ALA A 32 -11.68 20.65 -18.54
CA ALA A 32 -10.60 20.44 -19.48
C ALA A 32 -10.14 18.97 -19.47
N GLY A 33 -10.00 18.38 -20.63
CA GLY A 33 -9.65 16.99 -20.83
C GLY A 33 -10.59 16.26 -21.80
N PRO A 34 -10.56 14.92 -21.94
CA PRO A 34 -9.67 14.04 -21.19
C PRO A 34 -8.21 14.07 -21.64
N VAL A 35 -7.32 13.78 -20.72
CA VAL A 35 -5.92 13.44 -21.00
C VAL A 35 -5.56 12.13 -20.32
N CYS A 36 -4.52 11.43 -20.78
CA CYS A 36 -3.94 10.33 -20.04
C CYS A 36 -2.46 10.61 -19.75
N PHE A 37 -1.96 10.02 -18.67
CA PHE A 37 -0.55 10.15 -18.30
C PHE A 37 0.21 8.88 -18.66
N PRO A 38 1.48 8.98 -19.13
CA PRO A 38 2.31 7.83 -19.46
C PRO A 38 2.67 6.99 -18.23
N ALA A 39 2.76 7.62 -17.05
CA ALA A 39 2.93 6.95 -15.77
C ALA A 39 1.59 6.78 -15.05
N SER A 40 1.48 5.76 -14.20
CA SER A 40 0.28 5.51 -13.41
C SER A 40 0.10 6.62 -12.37
N VAL A 41 -0.88 7.48 -12.59
CA VAL A 41 -1.29 8.52 -11.65
C VAL A 41 -2.57 8.06 -10.97
N TYR A 42 -2.51 7.86 -9.66
CA TYR A 42 -3.68 7.46 -8.87
C TYR A 42 -4.33 8.69 -8.25
N LEU A 43 -5.62 8.87 -8.55
CA LEU A 43 -6.46 9.86 -7.90
C LEU A 43 -7.35 9.17 -6.87
N THR A 44 -7.51 9.78 -5.71
CA THR A 44 -8.33 9.23 -4.61
C THR A 44 -9.82 9.14 -4.97
N HIS A 45 -10.25 9.89 -5.98
CA HIS A 45 -11.63 9.92 -6.44
C HIS A 45 -11.73 9.40 -7.88
N ASN A 46 -11.96 8.08 -8.01
CA ASN A 46 -12.28 7.45 -9.29
C ASN A 46 -13.80 7.31 -9.46
N TYR A 47 -14.29 7.65 -10.63
CA TYR A 47 -15.69 7.44 -11.01
C TYR A 47 -15.77 6.33 -12.07
N ASP A 48 -16.04 5.10 -11.63
CA ASP A 48 -16.11 3.92 -12.52
C ASP A 48 -17.44 3.75 -13.27
N SER A 49 -18.38 4.71 -13.14
CA SER A 49 -19.77 4.50 -13.59
C SER A 49 -20.07 4.96 -15.02
N LEU A 50 -19.13 5.52 -15.75
CA LEU A 50 -19.33 5.93 -17.14
C LEU A 50 -18.55 5.00 -18.07
N SER A 51 -19.25 4.10 -18.77
CA SER A 51 -18.64 3.31 -19.85
C SER A 51 -18.36 4.21 -21.06
N LEU A 52 -17.09 4.54 -21.28
CA LEU A 52 -16.65 5.06 -22.57
C LEU A 52 -16.50 3.87 -23.53
N GLU A 53 -16.97 4.03 -24.78
CA GLU A 53 -16.74 3.01 -25.81
C GLU A 53 -15.22 2.83 -26.00
N GLU A 54 -14.75 1.58 -26.06
CA GLU A 54 -13.32 1.21 -26.19
C GLU A 54 -12.56 1.91 -27.33
N ASN A 55 -13.28 2.44 -28.32
CA ASN A 55 -12.70 3.14 -29.46
C ASN A 55 -12.28 4.60 -29.19
N VAL A 56 -12.72 5.22 -28.10
CA VAL A 56 -12.43 6.64 -27.79
C VAL A 56 -11.06 6.78 -27.11
N GLU A 57 -10.62 5.79 -26.34
CA GLU A 57 -9.33 5.84 -25.64
C GLU A 57 -8.13 6.04 -26.58
N LYS A 58 -8.23 5.60 -27.82
CA LYS A 58 -7.16 5.70 -28.82
C LYS A 58 -6.85 7.15 -29.27
N TYR A 59 -7.75 8.06 -29.00
CA TYR A 59 -7.65 9.47 -29.42
C TYR A 59 -7.37 10.43 -28.26
N ILE A 60 -7.23 9.91 -27.03
CA ILE A 60 -6.94 10.73 -25.85
C ILE A 60 -5.46 11.11 -25.87
N PRO A 61 -5.12 12.40 -25.79
CA PRO A 61 -3.74 12.83 -25.79
C PRO A 61 -3.01 12.38 -24.54
N GLN A 62 -1.78 11.90 -24.74
CA GLN A 62 -0.84 11.63 -23.66
C GLN A 62 -0.08 12.90 -23.31
N VAL A 63 -0.10 13.29 -22.05
CA VAL A 63 0.57 14.50 -21.54
C VAL A 63 1.30 14.11 -20.26
N ASP A 64 2.49 14.65 -20.03
CA ASP A 64 3.15 14.49 -18.73
C ASP A 64 2.43 15.32 -17.65
N LEU A 65 2.46 14.83 -16.41
CA LEU A 65 1.72 15.43 -15.32
C LEU A 65 2.18 16.87 -15.02
N THR A 66 3.48 17.15 -15.11
CA THR A 66 4.02 18.49 -14.82
C THR A 66 3.51 19.52 -15.84
N THR A 67 3.53 19.18 -17.12
CA THR A 67 2.97 20.00 -18.17
C THR A 67 1.48 20.25 -17.95
N TYR A 68 0.74 19.17 -17.67
CA TYR A 68 -0.71 19.28 -17.42
C TYR A 68 -1.04 20.16 -16.21
N LEU A 69 -0.30 20.01 -15.10
CA LEU A 69 -0.50 20.83 -13.90
C LEU A 69 -0.21 22.33 -14.19
N ASN A 70 0.83 22.64 -14.95
CA ASN A 70 1.13 24.02 -15.35
C ASN A 70 0.03 24.62 -16.21
N ASP A 71 -0.52 23.86 -17.16
CA ASP A 71 -1.65 24.29 -17.98
C ASP A 71 -2.90 24.54 -17.12
N MET A 72 -3.14 23.70 -16.11
CA MET A 72 -4.25 23.86 -15.17
C MET A 72 -4.09 25.07 -14.26
N ILE A 73 -2.87 25.35 -13.80
CA ILE A 73 -2.56 26.56 -13.03
C ILE A 73 -2.85 27.81 -13.88
N PHE A 74 -2.39 27.81 -15.10
CA PHE A 74 -2.64 28.91 -16.04
C PHE A 74 -4.14 29.11 -16.29
N LEU A 75 -4.86 28.03 -16.61
CA LEU A 75 -6.32 28.06 -16.79
C LEU A 75 -7.04 28.57 -15.55
N HIS A 76 -6.69 28.06 -14.39
CA HIS A 76 -7.28 28.47 -13.10
C HIS A 76 -7.04 29.95 -12.82
N HIS A 77 -5.81 30.42 -13.01
CA HIS A 77 -5.46 31.82 -12.82
C HIS A 77 -6.24 32.75 -13.79
N MET A 78 -6.34 32.36 -15.04
CA MET A 78 -7.10 33.13 -16.05
C MET A 78 -8.59 33.23 -15.72
N LEU A 79 -9.19 32.16 -15.20
CA LEU A 79 -10.63 32.08 -14.88
C LEU A 79 -11.00 32.71 -13.54
N THR A 80 -10.09 32.61 -12.56
CA THR A 80 -10.42 33.00 -11.16
C THR A 80 -9.61 34.16 -10.63
N GLY A 81 -8.47 34.49 -11.28
CA GLY A 81 -7.50 35.47 -10.80
C GLY A 81 -6.76 35.00 -9.52
N THR A 82 -6.86 33.71 -9.16
CA THR A 82 -6.25 33.14 -7.96
C THR A 82 -4.92 32.47 -8.32
N GLU A 83 -3.89 32.67 -7.50
CA GLU A 83 -2.62 31.97 -7.66
C GLU A 83 -2.71 30.57 -7.08
N SER A 84 -2.09 29.60 -7.74
CA SER A 84 -1.95 28.23 -7.30
C SER A 84 -0.59 27.68 -7.74
N SER A 85 -0.14 26.59 -7.10
CA SER A 85 1.09 25.91 -7.48
C SER A 85 0.82 24.42 -7.77
N PRO A 86 1.73 23.73 -8.49
CA PRO A 86 1.60 22.30 -8.73
C PRO A 86 1.45 21.50 -7.42
N GLU A 87 2.21 21.86 -6.38
CA GLU A 87 2.19 21.20 -5.09
C GLU A 87 0.82 21.34 -4.40
N MET A 88 0.21 22.52 -4.49
CA MET A 88 -1.13 22.77 -3.94
C MET A 88 -2.19 21.93 -4.65
N ILE A 89 -2.12 21.83 -5.99
CA ILE A 89 -3.07 21.00 -6.75
C ILE A 89 -2.86 19.52 -6.42
N ILE A 90 -1.61 19.06 -6.35
CA ILE A 90 -1.27 17.68 -5.98
C ILE A 90 -1.81 17.35 -4.58
N GLN A 91 -1.59 18.21 -3.62
CA GLN A 91 -2.04 18.01 -2.24
C GLN A 91 -3.57 18.02 -2.12
N ASP A 92 -4.25 18.98 -2.77
CA ASP A 92 -5.71 19.13 -2.69
C ASP A 92 -6.45 17.96 -3.40
N ASN A 93 -5.85 17.42 -4.45
CA ASN A 93 -6.40 16.30 -5.19
C ASN A 93 -5.88 14.92 -4.75
N CYS A 94 -5.03 14.86 -3.74
CA CYS A 94 -4.39 13.63 -3.28
C CYS A 94 -3.80 12.82 -4.44
N VAL A 95 -3.10 13.50 -5.36
CA VAL A 95 -2.43 12.85 -6.48
C VAL A 95 -1.23 12.09 -5.95
N ASP A 96 -1.30 10.77 -6.03
CA ASP A 96 -0.15 9.93 -5.72
C ASP A 96 0.74 9.83 -6.97
N GLN A 97 1.81 10.62 -6.97
CA GLN A 97 2.86 10.48 -7.98
C GLN A 97 3.78 9.34 -7.57
N ASP A 98 3.88 8.32 -8.41
CA ASP A 98 4.98 7.37 -8.38
C ASP A 98 5.05 6.37 -7.23
N SER A 99 3.94 5.76 -6.83
CA SER A 99 4.07 4.58 -5.98
C SER A 99 4.81 3.45 -6.71
N GLU A 100 4.52 3.26 -7.99
CA GLU A 100 5.09 2.15 -8.77
C GLU A 100 6.55 2.38 -9.16
N GLU A 101 6.92 3.60 -9.63
CA GLU A 101 8.32 3.94 -9.92
C GLU A 101 9.19 3.98 -8.65
N LYS A 102 8.67 4.55 -7.57
CA LYS A 102 9.37 4.54 -6.25
C LYS A 102 9.53 3.13 -5.71
N VAL A 103 8.51 2.29 -5.82
CA VAL A 103 8.61 0.88 -5.43
C VAL A 103 9.66 0.18 -6.28
N GLN A 104 9.68 0.38 -7.61
CA GLN A 104 10.66 -0.23 -8.48
C GLN A 104 12.08 0.27 -8.21
N GLN A 105 12.28 1.58 -7.99
CA GLN A 105 13.58 2.14 -7.61
C GLN A 105 14.06 1.61 -6.26
N ASN A 106 13.19 1.61 -5.25
CA ASN A 106 13.52 1.08 -3.93
C ASN A 106 13.83 -0.43 -3.98
N PHE A 107 13.09 -1.19 -4.77
CA PHE A 107 13.34 -2.60 -4.99
C PHE A 107 14.72 -2.85 -5.63
N ASN A 108 15.04 -2.11 -6.69
CA ASN A 108 16.34 -2.23 -7.35
C ASN A 108 17.50 -1.84 -6.42
N ASN A 109 17.34 -0.76 -5.65
CA ASN A 109 18.35 -0.33 -4.67
C ASN A 109 18.52 -1.40 -3.58
N LEU A 110 17.44 -1.94 -3.05
CA LEU A 110 17.49 -2.98 -2.02
C LEU A 110 18.17 -4.25 -2.53
N LEU A 111 17.86 -4.68 -3.77
CA LEU A 111 18.52 -5.82 -4.39
C LEU A 111 20.02 -5.58 -4.56
N PHE A 112 20.40 -4.39 -5.02
CA PHE A 112 21.81 -4.03 -5.20
C PHE A 112 22.56 -4.01 -3.86
N ASP A 113 21.99 -3.33 -2.85
CA ASP A 113 22.57 -3.26 -1.50
C ASP A 113 22.72 -4.66 -0.87
N ASN A 114 21.72 -5.52 -1.03
CA ASN A 114 21.78 -6.89 -0.54
C ASN A 114 22.89 -7.70 -1.22
N GLN A 115 23.06 -7.52 -2.54
CA GLN A 115 24.12 -8.20 -3.30
C GLN A 115 25.51 -7.71 -2.91
N GLU A 116 25.71 -6.39 -2.76
CA GLU A 116 27.01 -5.82 -2.36
C GLU A 116 27.39 -6.22 -0.95
N ASN A 117 26.45 -6.25 -0.02
CA ASN A 117 26.69 -6.57 1.38
C ASN A 117 26.56 -8.07 1.70
N SER A 118 26.33 -8.93 0.70
CA SER A 118 26.09 -10.37 0.88
C SER A 118 24.99 -10.67 1.90
N VAL A 119 23.98 -9.81 1.95
CA VAL A 119 22.81 -10.00 2.82
C VAL A 119 21.82 -10.91 2.12
N HIS A 120 21.51 -12.04 2.76
CA HIS A 120 20.51 -13.01 2.28
C HIS A 120 19.39 -13.11 3.29
N HIS A 121 18.16 -13.29 2.79
CA HIS A 121 17.04 -13.64 3.66
C HIS A 121 17.17 -15.07 4.16
N ASN A 122 16.48 -15.39 5.25
CA ASN A 122 16.36 -16.78 5.71
C ASN A 122 15.85 -17.67 4.56
N PRO A 123 16.28 -18.95 4.49
CA PRO A 123 15.82 -19.86 3.45
C PRO A 123 14.30 -20.04 3.46
N TYR A 124 13.68 -20.01 2.30
CA TYR A 124 12.22 -20.17 2.16
C TYR A 124 11.72 -21.51 2.72
N ASP A 125 12.54 -22.57 2.65
CA ASP A 125 12.17 -23.88 3.22
C ASP A 125 12.07 -23.86 4.75
N GLN A 126 12.69 -22.95 5.46
CA GLN A 126 12.44 -22.74 6.87
C GLN A 126 11.00 -22.29 7.11
N GLU A 127 10.57 -21.26 6.40
CA GLU A 127 9.19 -20.77 6.47
C GLU A 127 8.19 -21.90 6.15
N VAL A 128 8.47 -22.69 5.10
CA VAL A 128 7.63 -23.83 4.74
C VAL A 128 7.57 -24.88 5.86
N ARG A 129 8.69 -25.21 6.53
CA ARG A 129 8.69 -26.17 7.66
C ARG A 129 7.90 -25.64 8.85
N GLU A 130 8.12 -24.39 9.22
CA GLU A 130 7.46 -23.74 10.34
C GLU A 130 5.93 -23.73 10.16
N PHE A 131 5.45 -23.17 9.05
CA PHE A 131 4.02 -23.08 8.81
C PHE A 131 3.34 -24.39 8.42
N SER A 132 4.05 -25.33 7.78
CA SER A 132 3.50 -26.69 7.58
C SER A 132 3.32 -27.43 8.91
N SER A 133 4.11 -27.13 9.92
CA SER A 133 3.91 -27.69 11.27
C SER A 133 2.58 -27.23 11.88
N ILE A 134 2.20 -25.96 11.64
CA ILE A 134 0.90 -25.42 12.05
C ILE A 134 -0.23 -26.11 11.29
N GLU A 135 -0.10 -26.25 9.96
CA GLU A 135 -1.10 -26.96 9.14
C GLU A 135 -1.36 -28.40 9.61
N ASN A 136 -0.31 -29.05 10.09
CA ASN A 136 -0.37 -30.45 10.53
C ASN A 136 -0.62 -30.62 12.05
N GLY A 137 -0.67 -29.55 12.82
CA GLY A 137 -0.79 -29.59 14.27
C GLY A 137 0.43 -30.20 14.98
N ASP A 138 1.63 -30.12 14.36
CA ASP A 138 2.86 -30.70 14.88
C ASP A 138 3.64 -29.69 15.72
N LEU A 139 3.30 -29.64 17.02
CA LEU A 139 3.94 -28.72 17.99
C LEU A 139 5.44 -29.01 18.17
N ILE A 140 5.87 -30.26 18.02
CA ILE A 140 7.29 -30.64 18.19
C ILE A 140 8.10 -30.09 17.02
N GLN A 141 7.58 -30.24 15.81
CA GLN A 141 8.25 -29.74 14.62
C GLN A 141 8.21 -28.20 14.58
N LEU A 142 7.12 -27.58 15.03
CA LEU A 142 7.02 -26.14 15.15
C LEU A 142 8.09 -25.57 16.10
N GLU A 143 8.24 -26.16 17.29
CA GLU A 143 9.26 -25.76 18.25
C GLU A 143 10.69 -25.88 17.67
N LYS A 144 10.96 -26.99 16.97
CA LYS A 144 12.25 -27.20 16.30
C LYS A 144 12.53 -26.14 15.24
N SER A 145 11.54 -25.85 14.38
CA SER A 145 11.67 -24.84 13.32
C SER A 145 11.93 -23.44 13.87
N MET A 146 11.32 -23.08 14.99
CA MET A 146 11.56 -21.79 15.67
C MET A 146 12.94 -21.69 16.31
N GLN A 147 13.59 -22.83 16.61
CA GLN A 147 14.94 -22.88 17.20
C GLN A 147 16.04 -23.03 16.16
N GLU A 148 15.70 -23.26 14.90
CA GLU A 148 16.68 -23.31 13.82
C GLU A 148 17.43 -21.97 13.71
N ASP A 149 18.77 -22.04 13.62
CA ASP A 149 19.63 -20.87 13.47
C ASP A 149 20.08 -20.78 12.01
N TYR A 150 19.96 -19.59 11.44
CA TYR A 150 20.31 -19.32 10.04
C TYR A 150 21.18 -18.09 9.92
N ASP A 151 22.15 -18.15 8.99
CA ASP A 151 22.98 -17.00 8.64
C ASP A 151 22.22 -15.89 7.86
N GLY A 152 20.94 -16.10 7.59
CA GLY A 152 20.07 -15.16 6.91
C GLY A 152 19.56 -14.05 7.82
N SER A 153 18.98 -13.04 7.22
CA SER A 153 18.35 -11.92 7.90
C SER A 153 16.84 -11.93 7.72
N ILE A 154 16.12 -11.48 8.74
CA ILE A 154 14.70 -11.16 8.61
C ILE A 154 14.59 -9.79 7.93
N GLY A 155 13.67 -9.64 6.99
CA GLY A 155 13.48 -8.40 6.27
C GLY A 155 13.17 -7.19 7.17
N THR A 156 13.58 -6.01 6.75
CA THR A 156 13.29 -4.75 7.46
C THR A 156 12.05 -4.10 6.86
N LEU A 157 10.94 -4.13 7.60
CA LEU A 157 9.63 -3.63 7.17
C LEU A 157 9.33 -2.21 7.65
N ALA A 158 10.14 -1.67 8.58
CA ALA A 158 10.04 -0.30 9.06
C ALA A 158 11.39 0.19 9.59
N ARG A 159 11.60 1.51 9.55
CA ARG A 159 12.82 2.14 10.12
C ARG A 159 12.80 2.16 11.65
N ASP A 160 11.64 2.31 12.25
CA ASP A 160 11.47 2.21 13.70
C ASP A 160 11.52 0.76 14.15
N PRO A 161 12.39 0.38 15.13
CA PRO A 161 12.56 -1.01 15.55
C PRO A 161 11.31 -1.65 16.14
N VAL A 162 10.51 -0.89 16.92
CA VAL A 162 9.26 -1.39 17.51
C VAL A 162 8.27 -1.67 16.41
N ARG A 163 8.11 -0.71 15.48
CA ARG A 163 7.21 -0.84 14.33
C ARG A 163 7.64 -1.99 13.41
N ASN A 164 8.94 -2.18 13.22
CA ASN A 164 9.46 -3.29 12.43
C ASN A 164 9.06 -4.64 13.01
N LEU A 165 9.22 -4.83 14.32
CA LEU A 165 8.84 -6.08 14.99
C LEU A 165 7.32 -6.28 15.02
N LYS A 166 6.53 -5.22 15.17
CA LYS A 166 5.06 -5.31 15.04
C LYS A 166 4.66 -5.79 13.66
N ASN A 167 5.23 -5.19 12.60
CA ASN A 167 4.95 -5.60 11.22
C ASN A 167 5.30 -7.07 10.98
N LEU A 168 6.46 -7.53 11.47
CA LEU A 168 6.86 -8.93 11.38
C LEU A 168 5.90 -9.84 12.12
N GLY A 169 5.49 -9.49 13.34
CA GLY A 169 4.52 -10.23 14.12
C GLY A 169 3.16 -10.34 13.43
N ILE A 170 2.69 -9.25 12.81
CA ILE A 170 1.44 -9.25 12.02
C ILE A 170 1.54 -10.21 10.82
N VAL A 171 2.68 -10.20 10.12
CA VAL A 171 2.92 -11.11 8.99
C VAL A 171 2.91 -12.56 9.47
N LEU A 172 3.63 -12.90 10.55
CA LEU A 172 3.67 -14.25 11.12
C LEU A 172 2.26 -14.74 11.52
N ILE A 173 1.51 -13.94 12.27
CA ILE A 173 0.13 -14.29 12.68
C ILE A 173 -0.76 -14.50 11.46
N THR A 174 -0.62 -13.65 10.44
CA THR A 174 -1.41 -13.77 9.20
C THR A 174 -1.11 -15.07 8.48
N LEU A 175 0.16 -15.46 8.34
CA LEU A 175 0.58 -16.70 7.71
C LEU A 175 0.09 -17.91 8.54
N ALA A 176 0.31 -17.91 9.86
CA ALA A 176 -0.16 -18.95 10.75
C ALA A 176 -1.67 -19.20 10.64
N SER A 177 -2.45 -18.12 10.61
CA SER A 177 -3.90 -18.17 10.38
C SER A 177 -4.27 -18.88 9.08
N ARG A 178 -3.56 -18.61 7.98
CA ARG A 178 -3.86 -19.25 6.68
C ARG A 178 -3.47 -20.72 6.63
N TYR A 179 -2.36 -21.08 7.26
CA TYR A 179 -1.94 -22.48 7.35
C TYR A 179 -2.86 -23.29 8.29
N ALA A 180 -3.32 -22.71 9.39
CA ALA A 180 -4.33 -23.36 10.25
C ALA A 180 -5.65 -23.60 9.51
N ILE A 181 -6.11 -22.67 8.65
CA ILE A 181 -7.28 -22.89 7.80
C ILE A 181 -7.04 -24.05 6.83
N ARG A 182 -5.85 -24.16 6.24
CA ARG A 182 -5.48 -25.29 5.37
C ARG A 182 -5.46 -26.61 6.14
N GLY A 183 -5.09 -26.58 7.42
CA GLY A 183 -5.16 -27.72 8.34
C GLY A 183 -6.56 -28.12 8.75
N GLY A 184 -7.57 -27.30 8.45
CA GLY A 184 -8.99 -27.61 8.70
C GLY A 184 -9.67 -26.70 9.73
N LEU A 185 -8.98 -25.71 10.27
CA LEU A 185 -9.60 -24.73 11.17
C LEU A 185 -10.63 -23.89 10.40
N SER A 186 -11.77 -23.62 11.04
CA SER A 186 -12.80 -22.73 10.45
C SER A 186 -12.21 -21.34 10.16
N PRO A 187 -12.42 -20.79 8.95
CA PRO A 187 -11.94 -19.45 8.60
C PRO A 187 -12.39 -18.37 9.57
N GLU A 188 -13.64 -18.39 10.02
CA GLU A 188 -14.18 -17.39 10.95
C GLU A 188 -13.46 -17.41 12.30
N ILE A 189 -13.19 -18.61 12.82
CA ILE A 189 -12.42 -18.78 14.08
C ILE A 189 -10.99 -18.27 13.87
N SER A 190 -10.37 -18.67 12.76
CA SER A 190 -8.99 -18.30 12.46
C SER A 190 -8.82 -16.78 12.30
N PHE A 191 -9.74 -16.12 11.60
CA PHE A 191 -9.68 -14.67 11.41
C PHE A 191 -9.91 -13.92 12.71
N SER A 192 -10.89 -14.34 13.52
CA SER A 192 -11.17 -13.72 14.82
C SER A 192 -9.98 -13.84 15.79
N LEU A 193 -9.29 -14.98 15.76
CA LEU A 193 -8.08 -15.19 16.55
C LEU A 193 -6.92 -14.31 16.04
N SER A 194 -6.76 -14.21 14.72
CA SER A 194 -5.78 -13.33 14.08
C SER A 194 -5.98 -11.87 14.51
N ASP A 195 -7.20 -11.37 14.40
CA ASP A 195 -7.54 -9.99 14.79
C ASP A 195 -7.21 -9.72 16.25
N THR A 196 -7.51 -10.70 17.13
CA THR A 196 -7.22 -10.61 18.57
C THR A 196 -5.73 -10.49 18.84
N TYR A 197 -4.90 -11.33 18.22
CA TYR A 197 -3.46 -11.28 18.41
C TYR A 197 -2.81 -10.05 17.77
N ILE A 198 -3.27 -9.63 16.60
CA ILE A 198 -2.77 -8.42 15.93
C ILE A 198 -3.06 -7.18 16.76
N GLN A 199 -4.26 -7.05 17.35
CA GLN A 199 -4.58 -5.95 18.25
C GLN A 199 -3.67 -5.94 19.48
N GLN A 200 -3.38 -7.12 20.08
CA GLN A 200 -2.44 -7.21 21.19
C GLN A 200 -1.01 -6.80 20.78
N ILE A 201 -0.55 -7.17 19.58
CA ILE A 201 0.75 -6.70 19.05
C ILE A 201 0.75 -5.17 18.85
N GLU A 202 -0.32 -4.59 18.32
CA GLU A 202 -0.41 -3.14 18.16
C GLU A 202 -0.39 -2.40 19.50
N ASP A 203 -0.94 -2.98 20.54
CA ASP A 203 -0.94 -2.39 21.90
C ASP A 203 0.42 -2.55 22.61
N CYS A 204 1.29 -3.46 22.15
CA CYS A 204 2.61 -3.64 22.75
C CYS A 204 3.49 -2.39 22.57
N ASN A 205 4.09 -1.93 23.67
CA ASN A 205 5.09 -0.85 23.66
C ASN A 205 6.51 -1.36 23.97
N ASP A 206 6.64 -2.60 24.41
CA ASP A 206 7.91 -3.23 24.75
C ASP A 206 8.32 -4.25 23.67
N ILE A 207 9.47 -3.99 23.05
CA ILE A 207 10.09 -4.87 22.04
C ILE A 207 10.20 -6.31 22.53
N ALA A 208 10.53 -6.52 23.80
CA ALA A 208 10.73 -7.84 24.36
C ALA A 208 9.46 -8.69 24.40
N GLN A 209 8.28 -8.10 24.30
CA GLN A 209 6.98 -8.80 24.35
C GLN A 209 6.43 -9.18 22.98
N ILE A 210 6.84 -8.50 21.92
CA ILE A 210 6.26 -8.68 20.57
C ILE A 210 6.56 -10.07 20.01
N LYS A 211 7.84 -10.49 20.01
CA LYS A 211 8.24 -11.81 19.50
C LYS A 211 7.59 -12.98 20.27
N PRO A 212 7.62 -13.02 21.61
CA PRO A 212 6.93 -14.04 22.36
C PRO A 212 5.43 -14.11 22.11
N LEU A 213 4.78 -12.95 21.87
CA LEU A 213 3.36 -12.91 21.58
C LEU A 213 3.03 -13.50 20.20
N ALA A 214 3.84 -13.21 19.18
CA ALA A 214 3.70 -13.82 17.87
C ALA A 214 3.90 -15.33 17.92
N GLN A 215 4.96 -15.82 18.58
CA GLN A 215 5.20 -17.24 18.78
C GLN A 215 4.06 -17.94 19.52
N LYS A 216 3.49 -17.29 20.55
CA LYS A 216 2.32 -17.82 21.25
C LYS A 216 1.12 -17.98 20.31
N ALA A 217 0.92 -17.06 19.36
CA ALA A 217 -0.13 -17.20 18.35
C ALA A 217 0.09 -18.43 17.46
N GLU A 218 1.33 -18.67 17.01
CA GLU A 218 1.67 -19.82 16.18
C GLU A 218 1.39 -21.15 16.89
N PHE A 219 1.82 -21.28 18.16
CA PHE A 219 1.48 -22.45 18.97
C PHE A 219 -0.03 -22.61 19.13
N HIS A 220 -0.75 -21.53 19.41
CA HIS A 220 -2.20 -21.58 19.56
C HIS A 220 -2.90 -22.06 18.27
N TYR A 221 -2.44 -21.62 17.10
CA TYR A 221 -2.95 -22.12 15.82
C TYR A 221 -2.63 -23.60 15.59
N ALA A 222 -1.45 -24.06 15.97
CA ALA A 222 -1.06 -25.46 15.83
C ALA A 222 -1.80 -26.42 16.80
N GLU A 223 -2.30 -25.90 17.93
CA GLU A 223 -3.09 -26.65 18.90
C GLU A 223 -4.58 -26.79 18.50
N MET A 224 -5.08 -25.96 17.61
CA MET A 224 -6.49 -25.91 17.20
C MET A 224 -6.79 -26.82 16.03
#